data_fd77dfef147aa34566823c70a77c0cc5
#
_entry.id   fd77dfef147aa34566823c70a77c0cc5
#
_cell.length_a   1.000
_cell.length_b   1.000
_cell.length_c   1.000
_cell.angle_alpha   90.00
_cell.angle_beta   90.00
_cell.angle_gamma   90.00
#
_symmetry.space_group_name_H-M   'P 1'
#
loop_
_entity.id
_entity.type
_entity.pdbx_description
1 polymer ?
#
loop_
_entity_poly.entity_id
_entity_poly.type
_entity_poly.pdbx_seq_one_letter_code
_entity_poly.pdbx_strand_id
1 'polypeptide(L)'
;SSKKLLNTHDPYLKRYVHSLVLEGKVSQAINIVKKNTKNENSNFFDAHLLLILDSLKKNDLNKAYNYLNRIKNLPEEDRFNAAILESLQQYLYVFKEKKILNNKKSFGKLSFISETFQRCYLEDQKTNVYFSNLINDVEVDYSRYVFFYLSYLIDADQISEAKKIVNDIEYINATLLLSQAK
;
A
#
# COMPACT_ATOMS: atom_id res chain seq x y z
N SER A 1 19.35 -27.56 -14.95
CA SER A 1 19.67 -26.36 -14.17
C SER A 1 18.46 -25.42 -14.19
N SER A 2 17.98 -25.02 -13.01
CA SER A 2 16.78 -24.22 -12.79
C SER A 2 16.77 -22.85 -13.51
N LYS A 3 17.95 -22.31 -13.85
CA LYS A 3 18.07 -21.07 -14.63
C LYS A 3 17.55 -21.14 -16.06
N LYS A 4 17.54 -22.31 -16.71
CA LYS A 4 16.98 -22.48 -18.05
C LYS A 4 15.44 -22.45 -18.05
N LEU A 5 14.81 -22.89 -16.97
CA LEU A 5 13.36 -22.93 -16.81
C LEU A 5 12.74 -21.52 -16.60
N LEU A 6 13.51 -20.56 -16.07
CA LEU A 6 13.08 -19.18 -15.89
C LEU A 6 12.70 -18.48 -17.21
N ASN A 7 13.28 -18.91 -18.32
CA ASN A 7 13.10 -18.28 -19.63
C ASN A 7 12.09 -19.01 -20.55
N THR A 8 11.58 -20.16 -20.13
CA THR A 8 10.79 -21.04 -21.01
C THR A 8 9.37 -21.33 -20.54
N HIS A 9 9.02 -21.02 -19.28
CA HIS A 9 7.69 -21.31 -18.73
C HIS A 9 7.16 -20.15 -17.86
N ASP A 10 6.10 -19.48 -18.33
CA ASP A 10 5.37 -18.40 -17.68
C ASP A 10 5.06 -18.67 -16.20
N PRO A 11 4.50 -19.83 -15.82
CA PRO A 11 4.14 -20.09 -14.42
C PRO A 11 5.33 -20.19 -13.48
N TYR A 12 6.54 -20.52 -14.01
CA TYR A 12 7.72 -20.71 -13.18
C TYR A 12 8.30 -19.40 -12.67
N LEU A 13 8.39 -18.36 -13.50
CA LEU A 13 8.91 -17.06 -13.10
C LEU A 13 8.02 -16.43 -12.02
N LYS A 14 6.69 -16.45 -12.23
CA LYS A 14 5.71 -15.94 -11.26
C LYS A 14 5.86 -16.66 -9.90
N ARG A 15 5.89 -17.99 -9.88
CA ARG A 15 6.04 -18.78 -8.66
C ARG A 15 7.38 -18.52 -7.97
N TYR A 16 8.45 -18.39 -8.73
CA TYR A 16 9.79 -18.13 -8.17
C TYR A 16 9.89 -16.74 -7.55
N VAL A 17 9.36 -15.71 -8.21
CA VAL A 17 9.27 -14.36 -7.66
C VAL A 17 8.45 -14.35 -6.38
N HIS A 18 7.30 -15.03 -6.36
CA HIS A 18 6.44 -15.15 -5.20
C HIS A 18 7.14 -15.86 -4.03
N SER A 19 7.85 -16.96 -4.27
CA SER A 19 8.66 -17.67 -3.26
C SER A 19 9.71 -16.75 -2.63
N LEU A 20 10.43 -15.97 -3.44
CA LEU A 20 11.43 -15.03 -2.94
C LEU A 20 10.81 -13.93 -2.05
N VAL A 21 9.63 -13.43 -2.40
CA VAL A 21 8.92 -12.44 -1.59
C VAL A 21 8.51 -13.04 -0.24
N LEU A 22 7.95 -14.27 -0.23
CA LEU A 22 7.58 -14.98 1.00
C LEU A 22 8.78 -15.27 1.90
N GLU A 23 9.95 -15.50 1.32
CA GLU A 23 11.21 -15.69 2.05
C GLU A 23 11.85 -14.37 2.52
N GLY A 24 11.21 -13.22 2.30
CA GLY A 24 11.75 -11.88 2.62
C GLY A 24 12.85 -11.41 1.67
N LYS A 25 13.16 -12.16 0.59
CA LYS A 25 14.20 -11.85 -0.40
C LYS A 25 13.71 -10.89 -1.49
N VAL A 26 13.00 -9.83 -1.08
CA VAL A 26 12.32 -8.87 -1.97
C VAL A 26 13.29 -8.23 -2.98
N SER A 27 14.49 -7.84 -2.56
CA SER A 27 15.49 -7.25 -3.46
C SER A 27 15.94 -8.21 -4.56
N GLN A 28 16.01 -9.52 -4.26
CA GLN A 28 16.33 -10.54 -5.27
C GLN A 28 15.16 -10.71 -6.25
N ALA A 29 13.93 -10.74 -5.76
CA ALA A 29 12.73 -10.81 -6.57
C ALA A 29 12.67 -9.63 -7.58
N ILE A 30 12.89 -8.39 -7.10
CA ILE A 30 12.94 -7.20 -7.94
C ILE A 30 14.03 -7.31 -9.01
N ASN A 31 15.24 -7.75 -8.65
CA ASN A 31 16.34 -7.90 -9.60
C ASN A 31 16.03 -8.95 -10.69
N ILE A 32 15.36 -10.04 -10.33
CA ILE A 32 14.94 -11.07 -11.28
C ILE A 32 13.89 -10.53 -12.24
N VAL A 33 12.88 -9.84 -11.71
CA VAL A 33 11.86 -9.19 -12.54
C VAL A 33 12.52 -8.20 -13.50
N LYS A 34 13.43 -7.33 -13.03
CA LYS A 34 14.14 -6.35 -13.89
C LYS A 34 14.95 -7.01 -15.00
N LYS A 35 15.63 -8.11 -14.73
CA LYS A 35 16.40 -8.85 -15.75
C LYS A 35 15.51 -9.46 -16.82
N ASN A 36 14.27 -9.77 -16.50
CA ASN A 36 13.32 -10.42 -17.38
C ASN A 36 12.28 -9.46 -18.00
N THR A 37 12.35 -8.15 -17.74
CA THR A 37 11.35 -7.17 -18.21
C THR A 37 11.18 -7.11 -19.73
N LYS A 38 12.11 -7.65 -20.51
CA LYS A 38 12.02 -7.76 -21.97
C LYS A 38 11.26 -9.01 -22.44
N ASN A 39 11.00 -9.96 -21.55
CA ASN A 39 10.28 -11.19 -21.85
C ASN A 39 8.81 -11.00 -21.53
N GLU A 40 7.92 -11.44 -22.41
CA GLU A 40 6.46 -11.43 -22.18
C GLU A 40 6.09 -12.14 -20.87
N ASN A 41 6.85 -13.17 -20.49
CA ASN A 41 6.71 -13.96 -19.28
C ASN A 41 6.89 -13.18 -17.97
N SER A 42 7.41 -11.96 -18.01
CA SER A 42 7.51 -11.06 -16.85
C SER A 42 6.36 -10.06 -16.76
N ASN A 43 5.41 -10.14 -17.67
CA ASN A 43 4.30 -9.20 -17.77
C ASN A 43 3.10 -9.68 -16.96
N PHE A 44 3.23 -9.74 -15.64
CA PHE A 44 2.17 -10.11 -14.71
C PHE A 44 2.04 -9.08 -13.56
N PHE A 45 0.87 -9.04 -12.95
CA PHE A 45 0.47 -8.04 -11.95
C PHE A 45 1.51 -7.88 -10.84
N ASP A 46 1.89 -8.97 -10.15
CA ASP A 46 2.80 -8.92 -9.00
C ASP A 46 4.20 -8.41 -9.38
N ALA A 47 4.68 -8.70 -10.61
CA ALA A 47 5.95 -8.19 -11.09
C ALA A 47 5.94 -6.66 -11.20
N HIS A 48 4.89 -6.11 -11.82
CA HIS A 48 4.77 -4.65 -11.94
C HIS A 48 4.50 -3.99 -10.60
N LEU A 49 3.72 -4.62 -9.71
CA LEU A 49 3.51 -4.16 -8.34
C LEU A 49 4.86 -4.01 -7.60
N LEU A 50 5.73 -5.01 -7.64
CA LEU A 50 7.07 -4.94 -7.04
C LEU A 50 7.90 -3.80 -7.64
N LEU A 51 7.84 -3.57 -8.95
CA LEU A 51 8.57 -2.49 -9.62
C LEU A 51 8.01 -1.11 -9.29
N ILE A 52 6.70 -0.97 -9.08
CA ILE A 52 6.07 0.27 -8.59
C ILE A 52 6.60 0.57 -7.18
N LEU A 53 6.54 -0.40 -6.26
CA LEU A 53 7.00 -0.23 -4.89
C LEU A 53 8.50 0.09 -4.81
N ASP A 54 9.35 -0.57 -5.62
CA ASP A 54 10.77 -0.24 -5.73
C ASP A 54 11.02 1.18 -6.25
N SER A 55 10.19 1.62 -7.21
CA SER A 55 10.28 2.96 -7.77
C SER A 55 9.85 4.02 -6.76
N LEU A 56 8.76 3.78 -6.01
CA LEU A 56 8.31 4.64 -4.93
C LEU A 56 9.36 4.77 -3.82
N LYS A 57 9.95 3.64 -3.40
CA LYS A 57 11.05 3.64 -2.41
C LYS A 57 12.25 4.49 -2.85
N LYS A 58 12.47 4.61 -4.17
CA LYS A 58 13.53 5.42 -4.77
C LYS A 58 13.09 6.83 -5.14
N ASN A 59 11.87 7.20 -4.78
CA ASN A 59 11.25 8.49 -5.14
C ASN A 59 11.19 8.75 -6.66
N ASP A 60 11.12 7.69 -7.47
CA ASP A 60 11.03 7.77 -8.93
C ASP A 60 9.57 7.59 -9.38
N LEU A 61 8.79 8.66 -9.23
CA LEU A 61 7.37 8.67 -9.57
C LEU A 61 7.12 8.37 -11.07
N ASN A 62 8.00 8.83 -11.96
CA ASN A 62 7.84 8.61 -13.39
C ASN A 62 7.91 7.11 -13.74
N LYS A 63 8.88 6.39 -13.17
CA LYS A 63 8.94 4.93 -13.36
C LYS A 63 7.76 4.23 -12.72
N ALA A 64 7.32 4.65 -11.54
CA ALA A 64 6.14 4.08 -10.89
C ALA A 64 4.90 4.21 -11.79
N TYR A 65 4.67 5.39 -12.40
CA TYR A 65 3.59 5.60 -13.37
C TYR A 65 3.72 4.72 -14.62
N ASN A 66 4.92 4.56 -15.15
CA ASN A 66 5.15 3.69 -16.31
C ASN A 66 4.77 2.24 -16.02
N TYR A 67 5.11 1.72 -14.83
CA TYR A 67 4.73 0.37 -14.42
C TYR A 67 3.24 0.26 -14.12
N LEU A 68 2.62 1.29 -13.52
CA LEU A 68 1.18 1.35 -13.32
C LEU A 68 0.41 1.24 -14.65
N ASN A 69 0.85 1.97 -15.66
CA ASN A 69 0.24 1.90 -17.00
C ASN A 69 0.38 0.53 -17.65
N ARG A 70 1.47 -0.20 -17.36
CA ARG A 70 1.62 -1.58 -17.83
C ARG A 70 0.61 -2.52 -17.19
N ILE A 71 0.37 -2.38 -15.86
CA ILE A 71 -0.67 -3.18 -15.17
C ILE A 71 -2.04 -2.92 -15.78
N LYS A 72 -2.38 -1.67 -16.10
CA LYS A 72 -3.68 -1.31 -16.70
C LYS A 72 -3.95 -1.99 -18.05
N ASN A 73 -2.92 -2.41 -18.75
CA ASN A 73 -3.01 -3.12 -20.02
C ASN A 73 -3.05 -4.65 -19.85
N LEU A 74 -2.94 -5.15 -18.62
CA LEU A 74 -3.12 -6.57 -18.34
C LEU A 74 -4.62 -6.90 -18.26
N PRO A 75 -5.02 -8.14 -18.57
CA PRO A 75 -6.37 -8.60 -18.28
C PRO A 75 -6.71 -8.39 -16.79
N GLU A 76 -7.92 -7.91 -16.49
CA GLU A 76 -8.40 -7.85 -15.10
C GLU A 76 -8.47 -9.27 -14.53
N GLU A 77 -7.62 -9.56 -13.55
CA GLU A 77 -7.55 -10.90 -12.96
C GLU A 77 -8.65 -11.11 -11.91
N ASP A 78 -8.85 -10.11 -11.00
CA ASP A 78 -9.85 -10.17 -9.94
C ASP A 78 -10.15 -8.79 -9.31
N ARG A 79 -11.21 -8.77 -8.46
CA ARG A 79 -11.63 -7.56 -7.74
C ARG A 79 -10.57 -7.03 -6.76
N PHE A 80 -9.75 -7.91 -6.19
CA PHE A 80 -8.71 -7.52 -5.26
C PHE A 80 -7.58 -6.78 -5.98
N ASN A 81 -7.12 -7.30 -7.11
CA ASN A 81 -6.12 -6.64 -7.96
C ASN A 81 -6.63 -5.29 -8.48
N ALA A 82 -7.91 -5.21 -8.85
CA ALA A 82 -8.54 -3.95 -9.23
C ALA A 82 -8.52 -2.91 -8.10
N ALA A 83 -8.78 -3.33 -6.86
CA ALA A 83 -8.74 -2.44 -5.69
C ALA A 83 -7.32 -1.95 -5.37
N ILE A 84 -6.31 -2.82 -5.48
CA ILE A 84 -4.90 -2.44 -5.33
C ILE A 84 -4.49 -1.45 -6.40
N LEU A 85 -4.84 -1.71 -7.67
CA LEU A 85 -4.52 -0.84 -8.79
C LEU A 85 -5.12 0.56 -8.62
N GLU A 86 -6.38 0.64 -8.22
CA GLU A 86 -7.05 1.90 -7.93
C GLU A 86 -6.36 2.66 -6.79
N SER A 87 -6.02 1.97 -5.69
CA SER A 87 -5.30 2.57 -4.56
C SER A 87 -3.93 3.11 -4.99
N LEU A 88 -3.17 2.35 -5.76
CA LEU A 88 -1.87 2.79 -6.29
C LEU A 88 -2.00 4.01 -7.20
N GLN A 89 -3.01 4.04 -8.06
CA GLN A 89 -3.28 5.19 -8.92
C GLN A 89 -3.56 6.45 -8.09
N GLN A 90 -4.38 6.31 -7.05
CA GLN A 90 -4.70 7.41 -6.15
C GLN A 90 -3.46 7.91 -5.40
N TYR A 91 -2.65 7.00 -4.82
CA TYR A 91 -1.42 7.40 -4.12
C TYR A 91 -0.42 8.08 -5.05
N LEU A 92 -0.18 7.55 -6.24
CA LEU A 92 0.72 8.18 -7.20
C LEU A 92 0.23 9.57 -7.60
N TYR A 93 -1.09 9.73 -7.78
CA TYR A 93 -1.69 11.05 -8.06
C TYR A 93 -1.45 12.02 -6.90
N VAL A 94 -1.72 11.58 -5.66
CA VAL A 94 -1.50 12.39 -4.45
C VAL A 94 -0.02 12.79 -4.30
N PHE A 95 0.90 11.86 -4.53
CA PHE A 95 2.34 12.16 -4.44
C PHE A 95 2.80 13.17 -5.47
N LYS A 96 2.23 13.13 -6.67
CA LYS A 96 2.59 14.02 -7.78
C LYS A 96 1.87 15.37 -7.69
N GLU A 97 0.56 15.35 -7.57
CA GLU A 97 -0.30 16.53 -7.70
C GLU A 97 -0.59 17.22 -6.35
N LYS A 98 -0.19 16.60 -5.23
CA LYS A 98 -0.42 17.11 -3.86
C LYS A 98 -1.89 17.44 -3.56
N LYS A 99 -2.80 16.63 -4.08
CA LYS A 99 -4.25 16.74 -3.85
C LYS A 99 -4.94 15.40 -3.98
N ILE A 100 -6.12 15.26 -3.36
CA ILE A 100 -6.95 14.06 -3.47
C ILE A 100 -7.52 13.94 -4.89
N LEU A 101 -7.49 12.72 -5.44
CA LEU A 101 -8.08 12.42 -6.74
C LEU A 101 -9.60 12.46 -6.64
N ASN A 102 -10.23 13.28 -7.51
CA ASN A 102 -11.67 13.27 -7.70
C ASN A 102 -12.10 12.11 -8.62
N ASN A 103 -13.37 11.71 -8.55
CA ASN A 103 -13.97 10.68 -9.41
C ASN A 103 -13.24 9.33 -9.38
N LYS A 104 -12.78 8.93 -8.19
CA LYS A 104 -12.15 7.63 -7.95
C LYS A 104 -13.19 6.51 -7.80
N LYS A 105 -12.82 5.30 -8.20
CA LYS A 105 -13.62 4.09 -7.91
C LYS A 105 -13.55 3.79 -6.42
N SER A 106 -14.69 3.35 -5.86
CA SER A 106 -14.77 2.93 -4.45
C SER A 106 -14.77 1.41 -4.33
N PHE A 107 -13.93 0.92 -3.44
CA PHE A 107 -13.87 -0.48 -3.02
C PHE A 107 -14.20 -0.62 -1.52
N GLY A 108 -15.18 0.17 -1.06
CA GLY A 108 -15.66 0.14 0.32
C GLY A 108 -14.61 0.56 1.33
N LYS A 109 -14.48 -0.22 2.40
CA LYS A 109 -13.57 0.08 3.53
C LYS A 109 -12.10 0.26 3.10
N LEU A 110 -11.62 -0.49 2.09
CA LEU A 110 -10.25 -0.33 1.59
C LEU A 110 -10.01 1.06 1.00
N SER A 111 -10.97 1.60 0.26
CA SER A 111 -10.89 2.97 -0.27
C SER A 111 -10.90 4.01 0.84
N PHE A 112 -11.68 3.78 1.90
CA PHE A 112 -11.73 4.68 3.06
C PHE A 112 -10.38 4.70 3.81
N ILE A 113 -9.79 3.51 4.07
CA ILE A 113 -8.45 3.39 4.64
C ILE A 113 -7.43 4.13 3.76
N SER A 114 -7.43 3.86 2.46
CA SER A 114 -6.52 4.49 1.51
C SER A 114 -6.64 6.01 1.52
N GLU A 115 -7.86 6.55 1.52
CA GLU A 115 -8.07 8.00 1.59
C GLU A 115 -7.63 8.61 2.91
N THR A 116 -7.84 7.92 4.04
CA THR A 116 -7.37 8.37 5.36
C THR A 116 -5.87 8.65 5.33
N PHE A 117 -5.07 7.70 4.81
CA PHE A 117 -3.62 7.87 4.72
C PHE A 117 -3.19 8.90 3.66
N GLN A 118 -3.93 9.04 2.57
CA GLN A 118 -3.68 10.10 1.59
C GLN A 118 -3.87 11.49 2.20
N ARG A 119 -4.93 11.68 3.00
CA ARG A 119 -5.19 12.93 3.73
C ARG A 119 -4.11 13.20 4.78
N CYS A 120 -3.71 12.18 5.51
CA CYS A 120 -2.59 12.28 6.46
C CYS A 120 -1.31 12.76 5.77
N TYR A 121 -0.95 12.18 4.64
CA TYR A 121 0.21 12.60 3.85
C TYR A 121 0.12 14.06 3.35
N LEU A 122 -1.07 14.54 3.08
CA LEU A 122 -1.33 15.92 2.61
C LEU A 122 -1.50 16.93 3.74
N GLU A 123 -1.45 16.49 5.00
CA GLU A 123 -1.78 17.31 6.18
C GLU A 123 -3.17 17.98 6.05
N ASP A 124 -4.10 17.24 5.44
CA ASP A 124 -5.46 17.74 5.16
C ASP A 124 -6.24 17.95 6.46
N GLN A 125 -7.00 19.04 6.55
CA GLN A 125 -7.79 19.41 7.73
C GLN A 125 -8.79 18.33 8.17
N LYS A 126 -9.23 17.46 7.26
CA LYS A 126 -10.15 16.35 7.57
C LYS A 126 -9.46 15.10 8.08
N THR A 127 -8.13 15.07 8.18
CA THR A 127 -7.37 13.88 8.62
C THR A 127 -7.86 13.34 9.96
N ASN A 128 -8.08 14.21 10.95
CA ASN A 128 -8.61 13.82 12.26
C ASN A 128 -9.96 13.12 12.16
N VAL A 129 -10.88 13.66 11.37
CA VAL A 129 -12.24 13.10 11.18
C VAL A 129 -12.14 11.72 10.52
N TYR A 130 -11.26 11.57 9.53
CA TYR A 130 -11.08 10.30 8.82
C TYR A 130 -10.48 9.22 9.71
N PHE A 131 -9.44 9.54 10.49
CA PHE A 131 -8.87 8.59 11.45
C PHE A 131 -9.86 8.25 12.56
N SER A 132 -10.55 9.25 13.14
CA SER A 132 -11.56 9.00 14.18
C SER A 132 -12.66 8.06 13.66
N ASN A 133 -13.19 8.30 12.46
CA ASN A 133 -14.19 7.41 11.87
C ASN A 133 -13.63 6.01 11.60
N LEU A 134 -12.34 5.88 11.24
CA LEU A 134 -11.71 4.61 10.99
C LEU A 134 -11.58 3.77 12.26
N ILE A 135 -11.10 4.34 13.35
CA ILE A 135 -10.88 3.62 14.60
C ILE A 135 -12.17 3.34 15.40
N ASN A 136 -13.22 4.12 15.16
CA ASN A 136 -14.53 3.94 15.81
C ASN A 136 -15.52 3.11 14.98
N ASP A 137 -15.06 2.44 13.92
CA ASP A 137 -15.91 1.57 13.11
C ASP A 137 -16.33 0.34 13.93
N VAL A 138 -17.63 0.22 14.19
CA VAL A 138 -18.19 -0.87 15.03
C VAL A 138 -18.27 -2.22 14.31
N GLU A 139 -18.17 -2.24 12.98
CA GLU A 139 -18.31 -3.46 12.19
C GLU A 139 -16.98 -4.21 12.00
N VAL A 140 -15.88 -3.49 12.07
CA VAL A 140 -14.54 -4.04 11.79
C VAL A 140 -13.53 -3.48 12.78
N ASP A 141 -12.74 -4.36 13.39
CA ASP A 141 -11.62 -3.96 14.24
C ASP A 141 -10.49 -3.32 13.42
N TYR A 142 -10.41 -2.00 13.51
CA TYR A 142 -9.34 -1.19 12.93
C TYR A 142 -8.34 -0.65 13.96
N SER A 143 -8.30 -1.23 15.16
CA SER A 143 -7.41 -0.81 16.25
C SER A 143 -5.94 -0.71 15.86
N ARG A 144 -5.47 -1.53 14.88
CA ARG A 144 -4.12 -1.43 14.31
C ARG A 144 -3.80 -0.05 13.71
N TYR A 145 -4.80 0.75 13.34
CA TYR A 145 -4.60 2.08 12.79
C TYR A 145 -4.50 3.16 13.87
N VAL A 146 -4.82 2.84 15.12
CA VAL A 146 -4.66 3.73 16.26
C VAL A 146 -3.21 4.22 16.39
N PHE A 147 -2.22 3.34 16.15
CA PHE A 147 -0.81 3.72 16.14
C PHE A 147 -0.50 4.84 15.14
N PHE A 148 -1.01 4.74 13.94
CA PHE A 148 -0.81 5.76 12.90
C PHE A 148 -1.51 7.06 13.23
N TYR A 149 -2.71 6.97 13.84
CA TYR A 149 -3.44 8.16 14.28
C TYR A 149 -2.72 8.87 15.42
N LEU A 150 -2.21 8.13 16.40
CA LEU A 150 -1.39 8.70 17.47
C LEU A 150 -0.14 9.39 16.93
N SER A 151 0.57 8.75 16.00
CA SER A 151 1.74 9.37 15.34
C SER A 151 1.36 10.69 14.68
N TYR A 152 0.26 10.71 13.91
CA TYR A 152 -0.23 11.94 13.28
C TYR A 152 -0.56 13.03 14.29
N LEU A 153 -1.27 12.69 15.39
CA LEU A 153 -1.63 13.66 16.43
C LEU A 153 -0.40 14.25 17.13
N ILE A 154 0.62 13.43 17.37
CA ILE A 154 1.88 13.86 17.97
C ILE A 154 2.63 14.79 17.01
N ASP A 155 2.76 14.42 15.74
CA ASP A 155 3.42 15.23 14.72
C ASP A 155 2.70 16.57 14.47
N ALA A 156 1.37 16.60 14.67
CA ALA A 156 0.54 17.81 14.59
C ALA A 156 0.45 18.61 15.90
N ASP A 157 1.26 18.27 16.93
CA ASP A 157 1.25 18.87 18.28
C ASP A 157 -0.11 18.81 19.01
N GLN A 158 -0.96 17.83 18.65
CA GLN A 158 -2.28 17.59 19.24
C GLN A 158 -2.19 16.61 20.43
N ILE A 159 -1.29 16.88 21.37
CA ILE A 159 -0.93 15.97 22.48
C ILE A 159 -2.13 15.66 23.39
N SER A 160 -3.04 16.61 23.59
CA SER A 160 -4.24 16.39 24.42
C SER A 160 -5.19 15.35 23.82
N GLU A 161 -5.35 15.35 22.50
CA GLU A 161 -6.16 14.36 21.80
C GLU A 161 -5.47 12.98 21.78
N ALA A 162 -4.17 12.94 21.55
CA ALA A 162 -3.38 11.71 21.65
C ALA A 162 -3.52 11.05 23.03
N LYS A 163 -3.43 11.84 24.12
CA LYS A 163 -3.62 11.35 25.49
C LYS A 163 -5.01 10.77 25.75
N LYS A 164 -6.08 11.35 25.17
CA LYS A 164 -7.44 10.80 25.30
C LYS A 164 -7.50 9.38 24.70
N ILE A 165 -6.94 9.19 23.50
CA ILE A 165 -6.93 7.89 22.82
C ILE A 165 -6.10 6.86 23.61
N VAL A 166 -4.93 7.23 24.12
CA VAL A 166 -4.06 6.33 24.90
C VAL A 166 -4.70 5.92 26.22
N ASN A 167 -5.51 6.79 26.82
CA ASN A 167 -6.22 6.49 28.08
C ASN A 167 -7.51 5.71 27.87
N ASP A 168 -7.95 5.52 26.64
CA ASP A 168 -9.10 4.70 26.31
C ASP A 168 -8.70 3.22 26.28
N ILE A 169 -9.20 2.46 27.27
CA ILE A 169 -8.87 1.04 27.48
C ILE A 169 -9.28 0.18 26.27
N GLU A 170 -10.33 0.58 25.56
CA GLU A 170 -10.84 -0.15 24.40
C GLU A 170 -9.82 -0.19 23.26
N TYR A 171 -9.08 0.90 23.06
CA TYR A 171 -8.02 0.95 22.05
C TYR A 171 -6.71 0.28 22.48
N ILE A 172 -6.40 0.29 23.79
CA ILE A 172 -5.13 -0.24 24.30
C ILE A 172 -5.08 -1.76 24.31
N ASN A 173 -6.20 -2.41 24.57
CA ASN A 173 -6.28 -3.88 24.61
C ASN A 173 -6.22 -4.54 23.25
N ALA A 174 -6.39 -3.78 22.17
CA ALA A 174 -6.52 -4.32 20.82
C ALA A 174 -5.20 -4.50 20.08
N THR A 175 -4.06 -3.94 20.53
CA THR A 175 -2.80 -4.07 19.77
C THR A 175 -1.56 -4.21 20.63
N LEU A 176 -0.80 -5.27 20.36
CA LEU A 176 0.56 -5.49 20.87
C LEU A 176 1.50 -4.27 20.61
N LEU A 177 1.23 -3.49 19.56
CA LEU A 177 2.01 -2.31 19.18
C LEU A 177 1.83 -1.13 20.14
N LEU A 178 0.65 -0.97 20.77
CA LEU A 178 0.41 0.07 21.76
C LEU A 178 1.07 -0.24 23.10
N SER A 179 1.29 -1.50 23.43
CA SER A 179 2.05 -1.90 24.63
C SER A 179 3.54 -1.59 24.54
N GLN A 180 4.06 -1.37 23.33
CA GLN A 180 5.46 -0.97 23.09
C GLN A 180 5.63 0.55 23.02
N ALA A 181 4.55 1.32 22.94
CA ALA A 181 4.56 2.79 22.90
C ALA A 181 4.43 3.45 24.28
N LYS A 182 4.31 2.65 25.35
CA LYS A 182 4.38 3.09 26.76
C LYS A 182 5.81 3.04 27.27
#